data_c71609c03d1c6f4c8ad5f94ae98e0ad7
#
_entry.id   c71609c03d1c6f4c8ad5f94ae98e0ad7
#
_cell.length_a   1.000
_cell.length_b   1.000
_cell.length_c   1.000
_cell.angle_alpha   90.00
_cell.angle_beta   90.00
_cell.angle_gamma   90.00
#
_symmetry.space_group_name_H-M   'P 1'
#
loop_
_entity.id
_entity.type
_entity.pdbx_description
1 polymer ?
#
loop_
_entity_poly.entity_id
_entity_poly.type
_entity_poly.pdbx_seq_one_letter_code
_entity_poly.pdbx_strand_id
1 'polypeptide(L)'
;RPVPQHEHEHRDRARRHRIEHFEMASLDVIERAAMLGLAISVQPTFDARWGFPGGLYEQGLGSDRAASMNRFRDLLSRGMELGAGSDSPITTIDPLVGVAAFEAHHDPSQRLRREEAVRVFTLGSARLAHQEDKKGSLEPGKHADFAVYDVDPIDSPSLDGVRPVLTVSLGRDVYAA
;
A
#
# COMPACT_ATOMS: atom_id res chain seq x y z
N ARG A 1 1.20 32.69 -10.55
CA ARG A 1 0.21 32.78 -11.65
C ARG A 1 -1.07 32.08 -11.15
N PRO A 2 -2.26 32.70 -11.36
CA PRO A 2 -3.49 31.99 -11.03
C PRO A 2 -3.61 30.72 -11.89
N VAL A 3 -3.99 29.61 -11.26
CA VAL A 3 -4.23 28.33 -11.92
C VAL A 3 -5.42 28.50 -12.86
N PRO A 4 -5.35 28.07 -14.12
CA PRO A 4 -6.44 28.24 -15.08
C PRO A 4 -7.74 27.60 -14.57
N GLN A 5 -8.87 28.25 -14.77
CA GLN A 5 -10.22 27.80 -14.35
C GLN A 5 -10.64 26.44 -14.93
N HIS A 6 -9.94 25.91 -15.93
CA HIS A 6 -10.18 24.59 -16.53
C HIS A 6 -9.85 23.40 -15.62
N GLU A 7 -9.09 23.59 -14.52
CA GLU A 7 -8.77 22.51 -13.58
C GLU A 7 -9.97 22.09 -12.70
N HIS A 8 -11.06 22.86 -12.68
CA HIS A 8 -12.24 22.50 -11.87
C HIS A 8 -13.19 21.49 -12.54
N GLU A 9 -13.11 21.31 -13.85
CA GLU A 9 -14.02 20.46 -14.61
C GLU A 9 -13.63 18.96 -14.59
N HIS A 10 -12.43 18.60 -14.13
CA HIS A 10 -11.90 17.22 -14.19
C HIS A 10 -11.84 16.50 -12.85
N ARG A 11 -12.58 16.96 -11.82
CA ARG A 11 -12.67 16.28 -10.53
C ARG A 11 -13.59 15.06 -10.55
N ASP A 12 -13.50 14.25 -11.56
CA ASP A 12 -14.19 12.96 -11.58
C ASP A 12 -13.41 11.95 -10.75
N ARG A 13 -13.69 11.94 -9.44
CA ARG A 13 -13.07 10.98 -8.50
C ARG A 13 -13.37 9.52 -8.85
N ALA A 14 -14.42 9.27 -9.65
CA ALA A 14 -14.75 7.93 -10.09
C ALA A 14 -13.71 7.37 -11.07
N ARG A 15 -12.94 8.21 -11.75
CA ARG A 15 -11.83 7.77 -12.61
C ARG A 15 -10.66 7.19 -11.83
N ARG A 16 -10.51 7.56 -10.55
CA ARG A 16 -9.45 7.07 -9.66
C ARG A 16 -8.09 7.03 -10.37
N HIS A 17 -7.70 8.15 -11.00
CA HIS A 17 -6.34 8.28 -11.53
C HIS A 17 -5.35 8.00 -10.40
N ARG A 18 -4.31 7.21 -10.67
CA ARG A 18 -3.36 6.84 -9.64
C ARG A 18 -1.94 7.24 -9.99
N ILE A 19 -1.14 7.41 -8.96
CA ILE A 19 0.31 7.60 -9.04
C ILE A 19 0.95 6.36 -8.39
N GLU A 20 1.95 5.81 -9.08
CA GLU A 20 2.77 4.72 -8.56
C GLU A 20 3.91 5.29 -7.71
N HIS A 21 4.34 4.56 -6.69
CA HIS A 21 5.42 4.87 -5.75
C HIS A 21 5.12 6.06 -4.84
N PHE A 22 5.17 7.27 -5.34
CA PHE A 22 4.88 8.52 -4.61
C PHE A 22 5.76 8.72 -3.37
N GLU A 23 6.98 8.19 -3.40
CA GLU A 23 7.89 8.06 -2.26
C GLU A 23 8.38 9.41 -1.71
N MET A 24 8.64 10.37 -2.60
CA MET A 24 9.27 11.66 -2.27
C MET A 24 8.28 12.83 -2.20
N ALA A 25 7.00 12.55 -2.02
CA ALA A 25 5.97 13.58 -2.00
C ALA A 25 6.04 14.40 -0.70
N SER A 26 6.16 15.73 -0.85
CA SER A 26 6.03 16.68 0.26
C SER A 26 4.57 16.81 0.72
N LEU A 27 4.34 17.35 1.90
CA LEU A 27 2.98 17.48 2.46
C LEU A 27 2.04 18.29 1.56
N ASP A 28 2.51 19.36 0.95
CA ASP A 28 1.73 20.17 0.02
C ASP A 28 1.36 19.41 -1.27
N VAL A 29 2.26 18.56 -1.76
CA VAL A 29 1.97 17.66 -2.90
C VAL A 29 0.96 16.61 -2.52
N ILE A 30 1.05 16.02 -1.32
CA ILE A 30 0.08 15.07 -0.79
C ILE A 30 -1.30 15.72 -0.65
N GLU A 31 -1.38 16.93 -0.08
CA GLU A 31 -2.63 17.67 0.04
C GLU A 31 -3.26 17.96 -1.32
N ARG A 32 -2.45 18.36 -2.27
CA ARG A 32 -2.92 18.59 -3.65
C ARG A 32 -3.43 17.31 -4.30
N ALA A 33 -2.72 16.21 -4.15
CA ALA A 33 -3.14 14.90 -4.65
C ALA A 33 -4.46 14.43 -4.02
N ALA A 34 -4.62 14.62 -2.70
CA ALA A 34 -5.86 14.32 -1.99
C ALA A 34 -7.04 15.18 -2.48
N MET A 35 -6.82 16.50 -2.67
CA MET A 35 -7.84 17.40 -3.22
C MET A 35 -8.29 16.97 -4.63
N LEU A 36 -7.37 16.48 -5.45
CA LEU A 36 -7.65 15.98 -6.80
C LEU A 36 -8.30 14.60 -6.80
N GLY A 37 -8.37 13.91 -5.65
CA GLY A 37 -8.92 12.57 -5.54
C GLY A 37 -8.05 11.51 -6.21
N LEU A 38 -6.73 11.71 -6.23
CA LEU A 38 -5.79 10.73 -6.77
C LEU A 38 -5.66 9.55 -5.83
N ALA A 39 -5.56 8.36 -6.41
CA ALA A 39 -5.23 7.12 -5.72
C ALA A 39 -3.71 6.88 -5.77
N ILE A 40 -3.16 6.20 -4.77
CA ILE A 40 -1.73 5.95 -4.69
C ILE A 40 -1.46 4.45 -4.55
N SER A 41 -0.52 3.95 -5.36
CA SER A 41 0.01 2.60 -5.26
C SER A 41 1.42 2.66 -4.68
N VAL A 42 1.63 2.05 -3.51
CA VAL A 42 2.87 2.16 -2.74
C VAL A 42 3.61 0.83 -2.59
N GLN A 43 4.90 0.90 -2.30
CA GLN A 43 5.78 -0.27 -2.10
C GLN A 43 6.43 -0.18 -0.71
N PRO A 44 5.76 -0.68 0.35
CA PRO A 44 6.26 -0.54 1.72
C PRO A 44 7.62 -1.22 1.96
N THR A 45 7.92 -2.28 1.21
CA THR A 45 9.20 -2.97 1.27
C THR A 45 10.39 -2.11 0.82
N PHE A 46 10.16 -1.05 0.05
CA PHE A 46 11.22 -0.11 -0.32
C PHE A 46 11.71 0.66 0.90
N ASP A 47 10.79 1.11 1.75
CA ASP A 47 11.15 1.75 3.01
C ASP A 47 11.95 0.81 3.92
N ALA A 48 11.46 -0.41 4.12
CA ALA A 48 12.12 -1.41 4.95
C ALA A 48 13.54 -1.77 4.46
N ARG A 49 13.77 -1.73 3.14
CA ARG A 49 15.07 -2.06 2.55
C ARG A 49 16.04 -0.89 2.47
N TRP A 50 15.54 0.32 2.29
CA TRP A 50 16.36 1.48 1.92
C TRP A 50 16.16 2.72 2.77
N GLY A 51 15.06 2.76 3.58
CA GLY A 51 14.66 3.92 4.36
C GLY A 51 15.35 4.06 5.72
N PHE A 52 16.02 3.02 6.20
CA PHE A 52 16.71 3.07 7.51
C PHE A 52 17.89 4.06 7.50
N PRO A 53 18.29 4.60 8.67
CA PRO A 53 19.43 5.50 8.79
C PRO A 53 20.70 4.88 8.20
N GLY A 54 21.40 5.62 7.34
CA GLY A 54 22.54 5.13 6.56
C GLY A 54 22.17 4.28 5.35
N GLY A 55 20.87 4.06 5.09
CA GLY A 55 20.37 3.31 3.94
C GLY A 55 20.54 4.05 2.61
N LEU A 56 20.10 3.40 1.53
CA LEU A 56 20.27 3.90 0.17
C LEU A 56 19.65 5.29 -0.04
N TYR A 57 18.48 5.54 0.57
CA TYR A 57 17.81 6.84 0.44
C TYR A 57 18.65 7.96 1.06
N GLU A 58 19.19 7.74 2.25
CA GLU A 58 20.04 8.74 2.91
C GLU A 58 21.33 8.98 2.14
N GLN A 59 21.96 7.92 1.62
CA GLN A 59 23.18 8.03 0.82
C GLN A 59 22.95 8.82 -0.48
N GLY A 60 21.79 8.67 -1.11
CA GLY A 60 21.50 9.34 -2.38
C GLY A 60 20.88 10.72 -2.24
N LEU A 61 20.11 10.98 -1.19
CA LEU A 61 19.26 12.16 -1.06
C LEU A 61 19.66 13.09 0.10
N GLY A 62 20.50 12.59 1.03
CA GLY A 62 20.80 13.24 2.30
C GLY A 62 19.72 12.96 3.36
N SER A 63 20.09 13.13 4.64
CA SER A 63 19.29 12.72 5.79
C SER A 63 17.92 13.37 5.84
N ASP A 64 17.82 14.69 5.59
CA ASP A 64 16.57 15.43 5.72
C ASP A 64 15.50 14.96 4.71
N ARG A 65 15.92 14.68 3.47
CA ARG A 65 15.00 14.22 2.42
C ARG A 65 14.62 12.76 2.64
N ALA A 66 15.59 11.92 3.00
CA ALA A 66 15.35 10.51 3.28
C ALA A 66 14.38 10.33 4.46
N ALA A 67 14.55 11.09 5.54
CA ALA A 67 13.67 11.05 6.70
C ALA A 67 12.20 11.41 6.40
N SER A 68 11.95 12.08 5.29
CA SER A 68 10.59 12.51 4.91
C SER A 68 9.94 11.66 3.81
N MET A 69 10.54 10.52 3.44
CA MET A 69 10.01 9.66 2.39
C MET A 69 8.90 8.73 2.90
N ASN A 70 8.14 8.17 1.95
CA ASN A 70 7.18 7.10 2.21
C ASN A 70 6.11 7.44 3.25
N ARG A 71 5.44 8.58 3.12
CA ARG A 71 4.49 9.14 4.09
C ARG A 71 3.16 8.38 4.15
N PHE A 72 3.18 7.08 4.46
CA PHE A 72 2.01 6.21 4.38
C PHE A 72 0.87 6.63 5.31
N ARG A 73 1.18 6.98 6.57
CA ARG A 73 0.17 7.46 7.52
C ARG A 73 -0.44 8.79 7.09
N ASP A 74 0.38 9.68 6.54
CA ASP A 74 -0.09 10.96 6.03
C ASP A 74 -1.07 10.79 4.86
N LEU A 75 -0.79 9.87 3.94
CA LEU A 75 -1.69 9.53 2.85
C LEU A 75 -3.01 8.96 3.36
N LEU A 76 -2.95 7.96 4.25
CA LEU A 76 -4.14 7.30 4.78
C LEU A 76 -5.01 8.26 5.63
N SER A 77 -4.40 9.11 6.46
CA SER A 77 -5.11 10.05 7.32
C SER A 77 -5.86 11.15 6.54
N ARG A 78 -5.46 11.40 5.30
CA ARG A 78 -6.15 12.31 4.38
C ARG A 78 -7.26 11.62 3.57
N GLY A 79 -7.57 10.36 3.90
CA GLY A 79 -8.62 9.60 3.23
C GLY A 79 -8.31 9.24 1.78
N MET A 80 -7.01 9.22 1.40
CA MET A 80 -6.62 8.81 0.06
C MET A 80 -6.82 7.30 -0.14
N GLU A 81 -7.21 6.91 -1.34
CA GLU A 81 -7.27 5.49 -1.73
C GLU A 81 -5.84 4.97 -1.90
N LEU A 82 -5.47 4.01 -1.06
CA LEU A 82 -4.16 3.35 -1.10
C LEU A 82 -4.29 1.90 -1.52
N GLY A 83 -3.41 1.47 -2.42
CA GLY A 83 -3.10 0.08 -2.68
C GLY A 83 -1.60 -0.17 -2.52
N ALA A 84 -1.19 -1.41 -2.38
CA ALA A 84 0.22 -1.77 -2.24
C ALA A 84 0.60 -2.97 -3.10
N GLY A 85 1.89 -3.05 -3.41
CA GLY A 85 2.51 -4.15 -4.14
C GLY A 85 3.99 -4.26 -3.85
N SER A 86 4.62 -5.29 -4.44
CA SER A 86 6.06 -5.57 -4.29
C SER A 86 6.93 -4.86 -5.31
N ASP A 87 6.34 -4.41 -6.41
CA ASP A 87 7.09 -3.98 -7.60
C ASP A 87 8.11 -5.05 -8.06
N SER A 88 7.66 -6.33 -8.03
CA SER A 88 8.53 -7.45 -8.46
C SER A 88 9.02 -7.25 -9.90
N PRO A 89 10.30 -7.50 -10.17
CA PRO A 89 11.29 -8.24 -9.36
C PRO A 89 12.12 -7.36 -8.38
N ILE A 90 11.80 -6.10 -8.20
CA ILE A 90 12.56 -5.19 -7.33
C ILE A 90 12.52 -5.68 -5.88
N THR A 91 11.34 -6.11 -5.39
CA THR A 91 11.21 -6.82 -4.13
C THR A 91 10.44 -8.14 -4.31
N THR A 92 10.51 -9.00 -3.31
CA THR A 92 9.88 -10.33 -3.32
C THR A 92 8.36 -10.22 -3.41
N ILE A 93 7.72 -11.10 -4.19
CA ILE A 93 6.26 -11.26 -4.20
C ILE A 93 5.86 -12.01 -2.92
N ASP A 94 5.77 -11.28 -1.82
CA ASP A 94 5.31 -11.79 -0.54
C ASP A 94 4.48 -10.69 0.16
N PRO A 95 3.15 -10.82 0.18
CA PRO A 95 2.28 -9.82 0.77
C PRO A 95 2.52 -9.62 2.27
N LEU A 96 2.88 -10.69 3.01
CA LEU A 96 3.13 -10.57 4.45
C LEU A 96 4.41 -9.79 4.76
N VAL A 97 5.44 -9.91 3.92
CA VAL A 97 6.64 -9.05 4.01
C VAL A 97 6.27 -7.59 3.79
N GLY A 98 5.37 -7.31 2.84
CA GLY A 98 4.87 -5.96 2.60
C GLY A 98 4.04 -5.42 3.77
N VAL A 99 3.20 -6.25 4.38
CA VAL A 99 2.43 -5.90 5.58
C VAL A 99 3.37 -5.58 6.75
N ALA A 100 4.36 -6.43 7.02
CA ALA A 100 5.37 -6.21 8.06
C ALA A 100 6.17 -4.92 7.81
N ALA A 101 6.45 -4.59 6.55
CA ALA A 101 7.17 -3.37 6.19
C ALA A 101 6.40 -2.10 6.55
N PHE A 102 5.06 -2.07 6.42
CA PHE A 102 4.25 -0.96 6.91
C PHE A 102 4.36 -0.75 8.42
N GLU A 103 4.46 -1.83 9.19
CA GLU A 103 4.59 -1.78 10.65
C GLU A 103 6.00 -1.37 11.10
N ALA A 104 7.01 -1.67 10.27
CA ALA A 104 8.42 -1.45 10.55
C ALA A 104 8.99 -0.16 9.95
N HIS A 105 8.13 0.72 9.39
CA HIS A 105 8.57 1.97 8.75
C HIS A 105 9.62 2.70 9.59
N HIS A 106 10.67 3.24 8.93
CA HIS A 106 11.80 3.91 9.59
C HIS A 106 11.35 5.08 10.49
N ASP A 107 10.35 5.87 10.04
CA ASP A 107 9.66 6.85 10.86
C ASP A 107 8.45 6.21 11.55
N PRO A 108 8.46 6.05 12.90
CA PRO A 108 7.33 5.46 13.63
C PRO A 108 6.00 6.19 13.42
N SER A 109 6.03 7.50 13.10
CA SER A 109 4.80 8.29 12.86
C SER A 109 4.11 7.93 11.56
N GLN A 110 4.82 7.27 10.62
CA GLN A 110 4.30 6.86 9.33
C GLN A 110 3.86 5.39 9.28
N ARG A 111 4.01 4.65 10.38
CA ARG A 111 3.62 3.23 10.48
C ARG A 111 2.11 3.06 10.33
N LEU A 112 1.71 2.00 9.65
CA LEU A 112 0.34 1.53 9.64
C LEU A 112 0.19 0.35 10.62
N ARG A 113 -1.02 0.22 11.19
CA ARG A 113 -1.37 -0.98 11.95
C ARG A 113 -1.59 -2.16 11.00
N ARG A 114 -1.50 -3.36 11.51
CA ARG A 114 -1.59 -4.61 10.74
C ARG A 114 -2.87 -4.68 9.90
N GLU A 115 -4.02 -4.40 10.48
CA GLU A 115 -5.30 -4.45 9.78
C GLU A 115 -5.39 -3.41 8.66
N GLU A 116 -4.82 -2.20 8.89
CA GLU A 116 -4.74 -1.17 7.88
C GLU A 116 -3.85 -1.62 6.72
N ALA A 117 -2.68 -2.20 7.02
CA ALA A 117 -1.74 -2.72 6.03
C ALA A 117 -2.36 -3.85 5.20
N VAL A 118 -3.01 -4.82 5.83
CA VAL A 118 -3.74 -5.90 5.14
C VAL A 118 -4.84 -5.32 4.25
N ARG A 119 -5.61 -4.34 4.74
CA ARG A 119 -6.65 -3.67 3.95
C ARG A 119 -6.08 -2.96 2.72
N VAL A 120 -4.91 -2.32 2.83
CA VAL A 120 -4.21 -1.68 1.70
C VAL A 120 -3.81 -2.73 0.65
N PHE A 121 -3.26 -3.88 1.06
CA PHE A 121 -2.88 -4.97 0.15
C PHE A 121 -4.07 -5.70 -0.49
N THR A 122 -5.23 -5.69 0.14
CA THR A 122 -6.42 -6.42 -0.32
C THR A 122 -7.44 -5.48 -0.98
N LEU A 123 -8.37 -4.93 -0.20
CA LEU A 123 -9.46 -4.09 -0.71
C LEU A 123 -8.92 -2.80 -1.37
N GLY A 124 -7.87 -2.20 -0.80
CA GLY A 124 -7.23 -1.01 -1.37
C GLY A 124 -6.70 -1.29 -2.79
N SER A 125 -5.93 -2.36 -2.96
CA SER A 125 -5.40 -2.76 -4.27
C SER A 125 -6.52 -3.14 -5.26
N ALA A 126 -7.60 -3.80 -4.79
CA ALA A 126 -8.76 -4.09 -5.61
C ALA A 126 -9.45 -2.80 -6.11
N ARG A 127 -9.58 -1.79 -5.24
CA ARG A 127 -10.14 -0.48 -5.61
C ARG A 127 -9.29 0.28 -6.63
N LEU A 128 -7.96 0.22 -6.50
CA LEU A 128 -7.06 0.83 -7.48
C LEU A 128 -7.19 0.17 -8.86
N ALA A 129 -7.59 -1.10 -8.89
CA ALA A 129 -7.82 -1.87 -10.10
C ALA A 129 -9.28 -1.81 -10.60
N HIS A 130 -10.18 -1.06 -9.95
CA HIS A 130 -11.63 -1.04 -10.22
C HIS A 130 -12.28 -2.44 -10.15
N GLN A 131 -11.87 -3.26 -9.18
CA GLN A 131 -12.32 -4.64 -9.02
C GLN A 131 -12.88 -4.92 -7.60
N GLU A 132 -13.14 -3.91 -6.80
CA GLU A 132 -13.65 -4.04 -5.44
C GLU A 132 -15.02 -4.72 -5.35
N ASP A 133 -15.80 -4.68 -6.42
CA ASP A 133 -17.08 -5.39 -6.51
C ASP A 133 -16.90 -6.90 -6.74
N LYS A 134 -15.68 -7.31 -7.14
CA LYS A 134 -15.35 -8.70 -7.50
C LYS A 134 -14.40 -9.36 -6.52
N LYS A 135 -13.51 -8.62 -5.87
CA LYS A 135 -12.47 -9.16 -4.97
C LYS A 135 -11.96 -8.10 -3.98
N GLY A 136 -11.00 -8.50 -3.14
CA GLY A 136 -10.39 -7.64 -2.11
C GLY A 136 -11.05 -7.75 -0.74
N SER A 137 -12.19 -8.43 -0.63
CA SER A 137 -12.85 -8.79 0.63
C SER A 137 -13.63 -10.09 0.46
N LEU A 138 -13.85 -10.79 1.57
CA LEU A 138 -14.65 -12.02 1.59
C LEU A 138 -16.12 -11.67 1.85
N GLU A 139 -16.89 -11.53 0.79
CA GLU A 139 -18.30 -11.16 0.83
C GLU A 139 -19.10 -12.00 -0.16
N PRO A 140 -20.39 -12.33 0.15
CA PRO A 140 -21.24 -13.02 -0.81
C PRO A 140 -21.32 -12.28 -2.15
N GLY A 141 -21.14 -13.02 -3.24
CA GLY A 141 -21.17 -12.47 -4.62
C GLY A 141 -19.80 -12.09 -5.18
N LYS A 142 -18.75 -12.03 -4.35
CA LYS A 142 -17.38 -11.84 -4.82
C LYS A 142 -16.69 -13.16 -5.16
N HIS A 143 -15.57 -13.07 -5.86
CA HIS A 143 -14.73 -14.24 -6.14
C HIS A 143 -14.25 -14.86 -4.83
N ALA A 144 -14.19 -16.19 -4.79
CA ALA A 144 -13.54 -16.93 -3.71
C ALA A 144 -12.01 -16.86 -3.93
N ASP A 145 -11.43 -15.68 -3.63
CA ASP A 145 -10.00 -15.42 -3.65
C ASP A 145 -9.56 -15.20 -2.20
N PHE A 146 -8.88 -16.18 -1.61
CA PHE A 146 -8.42 -16.10 -0.21
C PHE A 146 -7.19 -16.97 0.04
N ALA A 147 -6.47 -16.66 1.11
CA ALA A 147 -5.40 -17.48 1.66
C ALA A 147 -5.74 -17.85 3.10
N VAL A 148 -5.45 -19.09 3.45
CA VAL A 148 -5.48 -19.62 4.84
C VAL A 148 -4.04 -19.76 5.30
N TYR A 149 -3.77 -19.31 6.50
CA TYR A 149 -2.44 -19.35 7.10
C TYR A 149 -2.40 -20.35 8.25
N ASP A 150 -1.21 -20.85 8.58
CA ASP A 150 -0.96 -21.77 9.70
C ASP A 150 -1.22 -21.13 11.07
N VAL A 151 -1.10 -19.81 11.15
CA VAL A 151 -1.47 -18.98 12.31
C VAL A 151 -2.23 -17.75 11.86
N ASP A 152 -3.00 -17.13 12.75
CA ASP A 152 -3.71 -15.89 12.44
C ASP A 152 -2.69 -14.75 12.15
N PRO A 153 -2.59 -14.25 10.92
CA PRO A 153 -1.63 -13.20 10.59
C PRO A 153 -2.00 -11.84 11.20
N ILE A 154 -3.23 -11.64 11.66
CA ILE A 154 -3.65 -10.39 12.30
C ILE A 154 -3.18 -10.34 13.75
N ASP A 155 -3.42 -11.41 14.51
CA ASP A 155 -3.13 -11.46 15.95
C ASP A 155 -1.71 -11.97 16.28
N SER A 156 -1.00 -12.51 15.29
CA SER A 156 0.37 -12.99 15.48
C SER A 156 1.31 -11.86 15.91
N PRO A 157 2.17 -12.07 16.93
CA PRO A 157 3.14 -11.06 17.35
C PRO A 157 4.20 -10.75 16.28
N SER A 158 4.46 -11.68 15.36
CA SER A 158 5.35 -11.51 14.21
C SER A 158 4.76 -12.19 12.98
N LEU A 159 5.06 -11.66 11.80
CA LEU A 159 4.76 -12.31 10.52
C LEU A 159 5.90 -13.21 10.03
N ASP A 160 7.03 -13.21 10.72
CA ASP A 160 8.16 -14.08 10.37
C ASP A 160 7.75 -15.56 10.51
N GLY A 161 7.96 -16.29 9.43
CA GLY A 161 7.65 -17.72 9.41
C GLY A 161 6.16 -18.07 9.21
N VAL A 162 5.25 -17.10 9.25
CA VAL A 162 3.83 -17.33 8.91
C VAL A 162 3.73 -17.79 7.46
N ARG A 163 3.02 -18.91 7.22
CA ARG A 163 2.95 -19.56 5.91
C ARG A 163 1.49 -19.77 5.48
N PRO A 164 1.19 -19.55 4.21
CA PRO A 164 -0.08 -19.99 3.68
C PRO A 164 -0.11 -21.52 3.66
N VAL A 165 -1.18 -22.12 4.17
CA VAL A 165 -1.46 -23.56 4.08
C VAL A 165 -2.41 -23.87 2.93
N LEU A 166 -3.19 -22.88 2.48
CA LEU A 166 -4.06 -22.98 1.33
C LEU A 166 -4.18 -21.60 0.65
N THR A 167 -4.12 -21.57 -0.66
CA THR A 167 -4.48 -20.39 -1.46
C THR A 167 -5.52 -20.79 -2.50
N VAL A 168 -6.63 -20.04 -2.51
CA VAL A 168 -7.73 -20.24 -3.45
C VAL A 168 -7.84 -19.04 -4.36
N SER A 169 -7.97 -19.25 -5.66
CA SER A 169 -8.24 -18.21 -6.64
C SER A 169 -9.38 -18.63 -7.56
N LEU A 170 -10.38 -17.76 -7.68
CA LEU A 170 -11.63 -18.04 -8.44
C LEU A 170 -12.28 -19.37 -7.99
N GLY A 171 -12.25 -19.67 -6.71
CA GLY A 171 -12.80 -20.90 -6.13
C GLY A 171 -12.01 -22.17 -6.43
N ARG A 172 -10.76 -22.07 -6.90
CA ARG A 172 -9.89 -23.21 -7.17
C ARG A 172 -8.66 -23.15 -6.28
N ASP A 173 -8.25 -24.28 -5.75
CA ASP A 173 -7.01 -24.41 -5.00
C ASP A 173 -5.84 -24.21 -5.98
N VAL A 174 -5.03 -23.18 -5.72
CA VAL A 174 -3.82 -22.87 -6.49
C VAL A 174 -2.54 -23.18 -5.72
N TYR A 175 -2.67 -23.37 -4.42
CA TYR A 175 -1.62 -23.84 -3.52
C TYR A 175 -2.23 -24.54 -2.33
N ALA A 176 -1.66 -25.70 -1.94
CA ALA A 176 -1.92 -26.40 -0.68
C ALA A 176 -0.59 -26.97 -0.15
N ALA A 177 -0.29 -26.76 1.17
CA ALA A 177 0.91 -27.25 1.85
C ALA A 177 0.72 -28.68 2.35
#